data_717f77bfb7b11cd0f02c92895d62bb2d
#
_entry.id   717f77bfb7b11cd0f02c92895d62bb2d
#
_cell.length_a   1.000
_cell.length_b   1.000
_cell.length_c   1.000
_cell.angle_alpha   90.00
_cell.angle_beta   90.00
_cell.angle_gamma   90.00
#
_symmetry.space_group_name_H-M   'P 1'
#
loop_
_entity.id
_entity.type
_entity.pdbx_description
1 polymer ?
#
loop_
_entity_poly.entity_id
_entity_poly.type
_entity_poly.pdbx_seq_one_letter_code
_entity_poly.pdbx_strand_id
1 'polypeptide(L)'
;MRIIRGLLFTGIAALLVGYGINRNILNEKFPFLEQAVQTNVAEKIQVLTSPEGIDLLIAPFTRPEEIDYTLVEDKVMVLLNELRLEQGLLLLTKNETLKAAADHRAIETQTSFSHTRPDGTDFYTVIQTDDYWYPYQTVGENLAMATYFKDEASMAEFLFKGWMESEGHYANMIHPDFREVGIGVHYDGEFLYAVQLCGKQNQ
;
A
#
# COMPACT_ATOMS: atom_id res chain seq x y z
N MET A 1 -39.34 -6.04 -21.27
CA MET A 1 -37.91 -6.08 -21.72
C MET A 1 -37.06 -4.86 -21.32
N ARG A 2 -37.60 -3.65 -21.25
CA ARG A 2 -36.85 -2.44 -20.79
C ARG A 2 -36.52 -2.45 -19.28
N ILE A 3 -37.37 -3.02 -18.45
CA ILE A 3 -37.20 -3.02 -16.97
C ILE A 3 -36.09 -3.96 -16.51
N ILE A 4 -35.93 -5.12 -17.19
CA ILE A 4 -34.86 -6.09 -16.82
C ILE A 4 -33.48 -5.54 -17.17
N ARG A 5 -33.33 -4.72 -18.23
CA ARG A 5 -32.07 -4.11 -18.64
C ARG A 5 -31.59 -3.04 -17.67
N GLY A 6 -32.50 -2.28 -17.06
CA GLY A 6 -32.17 -1.29 -16.05
C GLY A 6 -31.76 -1.92 -14.72
N LEU A 7 -32.36 -3.06 -14.36
CA LEU A 7 -32.06 -3.79 -13.12
C LEU A 7 -30.69 -4.48 -13.16
N LEU A 8 -30.24 -5.00 -14.32
CA LEU A 8 -28.91 -5.60 -14.45
C LEU A 8 -27.80 -4.54 -14.35
N PHE A 9 -28.01 -3.38 -14.96
CA PHE A 9 -27.04 -2.29 -14.96
C PHE A 9 -26.93 -1.60 -13.60
N THR A 10 -28.05 -1.41 -12.91
CA THR A 10 -28.07 -0.93 -11.53
C THR A 10 -27.50 -1.97 -10.57
N GLY A 11 -27.65 -3.27 -10.85
CA GLY A 11 -27.07 -4.36 -10.06
C GLY A 11 -25.54 -4.38 -10.12
N ILE A 12 -24.96 -4.28 -11.33
CA ILE A 12 -23.51 -4.23 -11.51
C ILE A 12 -22.92 -2.94 -10.92
N ALA A 13 -23.53 -1.79 -11.17
CA ALA A 13 -23.10 -0.52 -10.60
C ALA A 13 -23.22 -0.51 -9.06
N ALA A 14 -24.30 -1.12 -8.50
CA ALA A 14 -24.47 -1.25 -7.05
C ALA A 14 -23.48 -2.25 -6.44
N LEU A 15 -23.12 -3.33 -7.15
CA LEU A 15 -22.09 -4.26 -6.71
C LEU A 15 -20.71 -3.56 -6.65
N LEU A 16 -20.37 -2.78 -7.67
CA LEU A 16 -19.10 -2.05 -7.74
C LEU A 16 -19.02 -0.95 -6.67
N VAL A 17 -20.11 -0.25 -6.38
CA VAL A 17 -20.18 0.76 -5.30
C VAL A 17 -20.19 0.11 -3.92
N GLY A 18 -20.80 -1.07 -3.77
CA GLY A 18 -20.82 -1.84 -2.52
C GLY A 18 -19.45 -2.35 -2.08
N TYR A 19 -18.48 -2.47 -3.02
CA TYR A 19 -17.09 -2.82 -2.74
C TYR A 19 -16.18 -1.60 -2.53
N GLY A 20 -16.74 -0.40 -2.34
CA GLY A 20 -15.96 0.80 -2.02
C GLY A 20 -15.14 1.39 -3.17
N ILE A 21 -15.45 1.00 -4.42
CA ILE A 21 -14.70 1.47 -5.59
C ILE A 21 -15.11 2.91 -5.91
N ASN A 22 -14.13 3.79 -5.87
CA ASN A 22 -14.32 5.18 -6.23
C ASN A 22 -14.73 5.32 -7.71
N ARG A 23 -15.84 6.03 -7.96
CA ARG A 23 -16.40 6.27 -9.30
C ARG A 23 -15.37 6.87 -10.28
N ASN A 24 -14.40 7.63 -9.78
CA ASN A 24 -13.34 8.23 -10.58
C ASN A 24 -12.34 7.16 -11.09
N ILE A 25 -12.07 6.11 -10.31
CA ILE A 25 -11.22 4.98 -10.72
C ILE A 25 -11.89 4.16 -11.82
N LEU A 26 -13.21 3.97 -11.73
CA LEU A 26 -13.98 3.31 -12.77
C LEU A 26 -13.94 4.08 -14.09
N ASN A 27 -14.08 5.39 -14.06
CA ASN A 27 -14.05 6.22 -15.26
C ASN A 27 -12.65 6.33 -15.88
N GLU A 28 -11.61 6.36 -15.05
CA GLU A 28 -10.22 6.41 -15.51
C GLU A 28 -9.76 5.09 -16.16
N LYS A 29 -10.10 3.96 -15.52
CA LYS A 29 -9.69 2.62 -16.01
C LYS A 29 -10.62 2.04 -17.08
N PHE A 30 -11.87 2.47 -17.10
CA PHE A 30 -12.89 1.95 -18.02
C PHE A 30 -13.70 3.07 -18.69
N PRO A 31 -13.06 3.98 -19.43
CA PRO A 31 -13.74 5.09 -20.09
C PRO A 31 -14.82 4.61 -21.08
N PHE A 32 -14.73 3.36 -21.55
CA PHE A 32 -15.75 2.74 -22.41
C PHE A 32 -17.08 2.47 -21.69
N LEU A 33 -17.08 2.41 -20.34
CA LEU A 33 -18.33 2.22 -19.58
C LEU A 33 -19.24 3.45 -19.66
N GLU A 34 -18.70 4.66 -19.73
CA GLU A 34 -19.47 5.88 -19.99
C GLU A 34 -19.99 5.92 -21.43
N GLN A 35 -19.16 5.53 -22.41
CA GLN A 35 -19.59 5.42 -23.81
C GLN A 35 -20.60 4.29 -24.03
N ALA A 36 -20.55 3.19 -23.23
CA ALA A 36 -21.48 2.08 -23.30
C ALA A 36 -22.90 2.46 -22.91
N VAL A 37 -23.08 3.53 -22.14
CA VAL A 37 -24.38 4.09 -21.77
C VAL A 37 -25.02 4.82 -22.97
N GLN A 38 -24.23 5.30 -23.91
CA GLN A 38 -24.69 6.10 -25.05
C GLN A 38 -24.76 5.36 -26.40
N THR A 39 -24.15 4.18 -26.57
CA THR A 39 -24.12 3.44 -27.83
C THR A 39 -24.39 1.97 -27.64
N ASN A 40 -25.29 1.42 -28.46
CA ASN A 40 -25.74 0.03 -28.67
C ASN A 40 -25.32 -1.00 -27.58
N VAL A 41 -26.07 -0.99 -26.48
CA VAL A 41 -25.82 -1.71 -25.23
C VAL A 41 -25.68 -3.24 -25.41
N ALA A 42 -26.27 -3.83 -26.46
CA ALA A 42 -26.32 -5.28 -26.61
C ALA A 42 -24.95 -5.89 -27.01
N GLU A 43 -24.22 -5.25 -27.89
CA GLU A 43 -22.89 -5.72 -28.38
C GLU A 43 -21.82 -5.60 -27.30
N LYS A 44 -21.91 -4.54 -26.47
CA LYS A 44 -20.98 -4.30 -25.36
C LYS A 44 -21.28 -5.16 -24.13
N ILE A 45 -22.52 -5.54 -23.89
CA ILE A 45 -22.86 -6.55 -22.86
C ILE A 45 -22.23 -7.90 -23.21
N GLN A 46 -22.14 -8.25 -24.51
CA GLN A 46 -21.53 -9.51 -24.94
C GLN A 46 -20.02 -9.53 -24.72
N VAL A 47 -19.35 -8.39 -24.91
CA VAL A 47 -17.91 -8.24 -24.57
C VAL A 47 -17.67 -8.31 -23.05
N LEU A 48 -18.55 -7.68 -22.26
CA LEU A 48 -18.45 -7.70 -20.80
C LEU A 48 -18.82 -9.06 -20.17
N THR A 49 -19.55 -9.91 -20.89
CA THR A 49 -19.92 -11.26 -20.43
C THR A 49 -19.10 -12.37 -21.11
N SER A 50 -18.17 -12.02 -22.00
CA SER A 50 -17.17 -12.97 -22.49
C SER A 50 -16.20 -13.32 -21.35
N PRO A 51 -15.58 -14.51 -21.36
CA PRO A 51 -14.57 -14.86 -20.37
C PRO A 51 -13.45 -13.79 -20.24
N GLU A 52 -12.95 -13.29 -21.39
CA GLU A 52 -11.93 -12.25 -21.43
C GLU A 52 -12.44 -10.90 -20.88
N GLY A 53 -13.69 -10.55 -21.12
CA GLY A 53 -14.33 -9.34 -20.61
C GLY A 53 -14.58 -9.40 -19.12
N ILE A 54 -14.96 -10.57 -18.60
CA ILE A 54 -15.11 -10.82 -17.16
C ILE A 54 -13.75 -10.73 -16.48
N ASP A 55 -12.71 -11.36 -17.02
CA ASP A 55 -11.37 -11.30 -16.49
C ASP A 55 -10.85 -9.85 -16.44
N LEU A 56 -11.13 -9.05 -17.46
CA LEU A 56 -10.78 -7.62 -17.47
C LEU A 56 -11.50 -6.83 -16.39
N LEU A 57 -12.74 -7.20 -16.04
CA LEU A 57 -13.52 -6.53 -15.00
C LEU A 57 -13.14 -6.95 -13.59
N ILE A 58 -12.80 -8.22 -13.39
CA ILE A 58 -12.50 -8.76 -12.05
C ILE A 58 -11.01 -8.73 -11.73
N ALA A 59 -10.11 -8.70 -12.73
CA ALA A 59 -8.66 -8.64 -12.51
C ALA A 59 -8.22 -7.54 -11.53
N PRO A 60 -8.75 -6.31 -11.58
CA PRO A 60 -8.43 -5.29 -10.60
C PRO A 60 -9.03 -5.56 -9.21
N PHE A 61 -9.86 -6.58 -9.04
CA PHE A 61 -10.51 -6.94 -7.77
C PHE A 61 -10.08 -8.32 -7.27
N THR A 62 -9.32 -9.07 -8.07
CA THR A 62 -8.73 -10.33 -7.60
C THR A 62 -7.56 -10.00 -6.69
N ARG A 63 -7.64 -10.50 -5.47
CA ARG A 63 -6.53 -10.45 -4.53
C ARG A 63 -5.54 -11.54 -4.93
N PRO A 64 -4.25 -11.23 -5.11
CA PRO A 64 -3.25 -12.25 -5.35
C PRO A 64 -3.13 -13.16 -4.12
N GLU A 65 -2.75 -14.41 -4.32
CA GLU A 65 -2.40 -15.30 -3.21
C GLU A 65 -1.06 -14.90 -2.57
N GLU A 66 -0.13 -14.42 -3.41
CA GLU A 66 1.20 -13.96 -3.01
C GLU A 66 1.54 -12.67 -3.75
N ILE A 67 2.36 -11.83 -3.13
CA ILE A 67 2.91 -10.60 -3.71
C ILE A 67 4.43 -10.58 -3.57
N ASP A 68 5.10 -9.84 -4.44
CA ASP A 68 6.54 -9.61 -4.31
C ASP A 68 6.80 -8.43 -3.36
N TYR A 69 7.13 -8.74 -2.11
CA TYR A 69 7.45 -7.73 -1.09
C TYR A 69 8.64 -6.86 -1.51
N THR A 70 9.63 -7.44 -2.20
CA THR A 70 10.84 -6.72 -2.62
C THR A 70 10.48 -5.56 -3.56
N LEU A 71 9.53 -5.77 -4.49
CA LEU A 71 9.08 -4.70 -5.38
C LEU A 71 8.44 -3.53 -4.62
N VAL A 72 7.64 -3.83 -3.58
CA VAL A 72 7.04 -2.78 -2.74
C VAL A 72 8.11 -2.02 -1.98
N GLU A 73 9.02 -2.73 -1.31
CA GLU A 73 10.08 -2.19 -0.47
C GLU A 73 11.06 -1.32 -1.26
N ASP A 74 11.54 -1.83 -2.40
CA ASP A 74 12.46 -1.11 -3.27
C ASP A 74 11.81 0.16 -3.83
N LYS A 75 10.53 0.10 -4.21
CA LYS A 75 9.81 1.28 -4.68
C LYS A 75 9.64 2.32 -3.58
N VAL A 76 9.29 1.89 -2.35
CA VAL A 76 9.21 2.80 -1.19
C VAL A 76 10.59 3.43 -0.88
N MET A 77 11.67 2.65 -0.95
CA MET A 77 13.03 3.15 -0.74
C MET A 77 13.42 4.23 -1.76
N VAL A 78 13.09 4.01 -3.02
CA VAL A 78 13.32 5.00 -4.09
C VAL A 78 12.55 6.28 -3.80
N LEU A 79 11.25 6.20 -3.56
CA LEU A 79 10.39 7.36 -3.28
C LEU A 79 10.86 8.14 -2.05
N LEU A 80 11.27 7.44 -0.98
CA LEU A 80 11.78 8.05 0.24
C LEU A 80 13.07 8.85 -0.04
N ASN A 81 13.98 8.28 -0.80
CA ASN A 81 15.24 8.95 -1.12
C ASN A 81 15.06 10.07 -2.16
N GLU A 82 14.13 9.98 -3.08
CA GLU A 82 13.73 11.08 -3.96
C GLU A 82 13.20 12.27 -3.14
N LEU A 83 12.26 12.02 -2.21
CA LEU A 83 11.76 13.04 -1.29
C LEU A 83 12.91 13.70 -0.51
N ARG A 84 13.82 12.92 0.08
CA ARG A 84 14.94 13.45 0.87
C ARG A 84 15.88 14.29 0.02
N LEU A 85 16.15 13.87 -1.21
CA LEU A 85 16.95 14.64 -2.16
C LEU A 85 16.30 15.99 -2.49
N GLU A 86 14.99 16.02 -2.72
CA GLU A 86 14.23 17.25 -2.96
C GLU A 86 14.27 18.22 -1.76
N GLN A 87 14.35 17.67 -0.53
CA GLN A 87 14.52 18.45 0.69
C GLN A 87 15.97 18.82 1.01
N GLY A 88 16.93 18.46 0.15
CA GLY A 88 18.37 18.74 0.36
C GLY A 88 18.99 17.93 1.50
N LEU A 89 18.40 16.79 1.85
CA LEU A 89 18.85 15.91 2.93
C LEU A 89 19.74 14.78 2.41
N LEU A 90 20.53 14.19 3.32
CA LEU A 90 21.28 12.98 3.02
C LEU A 90 20.32 11.82 2.74
N LEU A 91 20.65 11.03 1.73
CA LEU A 91 19.93 9.82 1.42
C LEU A 91 20.09 8.81 2.57
N LEU A 92 19.05 8.01 2.81
CA LEU A 92 19.13 6.89 3.74
C LEU A 92 19.72 5.67 3.04
N THR A 93 20.53 4.93 3.77
CA THR A 93 21.04 3.62 3.34
C THR A 93 20.19 2.50 3.95
N LYS A 94 20.00 1.43 3.19
CA LYS A 94 19.33 0.24 3.70
C LYS A 94 20.17 -0.39 4.80
N ASN A 95 19.56 -0.72 5.92
CA ASN A 95 20.17 -1.45 7.02
C ASN A 95 19.42 -2.76 7.23
N GLU A 96 20.12 -3.89 7.14
CA GLU A 96 19.51 -5.23 7.16
C GLU A 96 18.89 -5.58 8.53
N THR A 97 19.46 -5.07 9.62
CA THR A 97 18.88 -5.25 10.95
C THR A 97 17.56 -4.50 11.10
N LEU A 98 17.52 -3.23 10.66
CA LEU A 98 16.27 -2.46 10.64
C LEU A 98 15.26 -3.07 9.66
N LYS A 99 15.71 -3.66 8.54
CA LYS A 99 14.85 -4.36 7.59
C LYS A 99 14.18 -5.56 8.26
N ALA A 100 14.95 -6.43 8.87
CA ALA A 100 14.43 -7.61 9.55
C ALA A 100 13.47 -7.24 10.70
N ALA A 101 13.79 -6.18 11.46
CA ALA A 101 12.91 -5.66 12.49
C ALA A 101 11.61 -5.06 11.89
N ALA A 102 11.70 -4.36 10.76
CA ALA A 102 10.54 -3.80 10.07
C ALA A 102 9.62 -4.89 9.50
N ASP A 103 10.16 -6.01 9.01
CA ASP A 103 9.38 -7.19 8.60
C ASP A 103 8.60 -7.77 9.77
N HIS A 104 9.28 -7.95 10.91
CA HIS A 104 8.63 -8.41 12.13
C HIS A 104 7.51 -7.46 12.56
N ARG A 105 7.78 -6.15 12.54
CA ARG A 105 6.77 -5.14 12.86
C ARG A 105 5.59 -5.13 11.88
N ALA A 106 5.82 -5.34 10.58
CA ALA A 106 4.76 -5.43 9.59
C ALA A 106 3.79 -6.58 9.91
N ILE A 107 4.30 -7.73 10.35
CA ILE A 107 3.48 -8.85 10.83
C ILE A 107 2.72 -8.49 12.12
N GLU A 108 3.37 -7.83 13.09
CA GLU A 108 2.71 -7.40 14.33
C GLU A 108 1.56 -6.42 14.08
N THR A 109 1.69 -5.53 13.06
CA THR A 109 0.64 -4.55 12.71
C THR A 109 -0.62 -5.19 12.16
N GLN A 110 -0.58 -6.41 11.65
CA GLN A 110 -1.78 -7.20 11.33
C GLN A 110 -2.63 -7.46 12.59
N THR A 111 -1.98 -7.72 13.71
CA THR A 111 -2.68 -7.97 15.00
C THR A 111 -3.09 -6.66 15.68
N SER A 112 -2.22 -5.65 15.65
CA SER A 112 -2.45 -4.35 16.26
C SER A 112 -1.79 -3.26 15.43
N PHE A 113 -2.59 -2.52 14.65
CA PHE A 113 -2.11 -1.40 13.85
C PHE A 113 -1.82 -0.19 14.76
N SER A 114 -0.67 -0.20 15.40
CA SER A 114 -0.25 0.75 16.43
C SER A 114 1.26 0.83 16.55
N HIS A 115 1.77 1.97 17.01
CA HIS A 115 3.17 2.12 17.45
C HIS A 115 3.46 1.36 18.77
N THR A 116 2.42 0.97 19.48
CA THR A 116 2.54 0.03 20.61
C THR A 116 2.46 -1.39 20.06
N ARG A 117 3.44 -2.21 20.40
CA ARG A 117 3.53 -3.62 19.98
C ARG A 117 2.44 -4.46 20.65
N PRO A 118 2.11 -5.64 20.13
CA PRO A 118 1.11 -6.53 20.72
C PRO A 118 1.39 -6.94 22.19
N ASP A 119 2.66 -6.91 22.61
CA ASP A 119 3.08 -7.18 23.99
C ASP A 119 2.92 -5.97 24.94
N GLY A 120 2.45 -4.83 24.40
CA GLY A 120 2.24 -3.58 25.16
C GLY A 120 3.48 -2.69 25.26
N THR A 121 4.60 -3.07 24.64
CA THR A 121 5.82 -2.25 24.60
C THR A 121 5.81 -1.26 23.44
N ASP A 122 6.69 -0.27 23.48
CA ASP A 122 6.86 0.68 22.37
C ASP A 122 7.55 0.04 21.16
N PHE A 123 7.31 0.56 19.95
CA PHE A 123 7.85 0.03 18.69
C PHE A 123 9.37 -0.18 18.71
N TYR A 124 10.13 0.74 19.34
CA TYR A 124 11.59 0.67 19.34
C TYR A 124 12.17 -0.50 20.13
N THR A 125 11.36 -1.15 20.96
CA THR A 125 11.80 -2.35 21.69
C THR A 125 12.10 -3.52 20.76
N VAL A 126 11.53 -3.56 19.55
CA VAL A 126 11.85 -4.59 18.56
C VAL A 126 13.34 -4.61 18.23
N ILE A 127 13.96 -3.43 18.10
CA ILE A 127 15.39 -3.29 17.77
C ILE A 127 16.31 -3.32 19.00
N GLN A 128 15.79 -3.69 20.16
CA GLN A 128 16.54 -3.92 21.40
C GLN A 128 16.61 -5.41 21.76
N THR A 129 16.06 -6.29 20.92
CA THR A 129 16.14 -7.74 21.08
C THR A 129 17.47 -8.27 20.53
N ASP A 130 17.86 -9.47 20.97
CA ASP A 130 19.09 -10.13 20.47
C ASP A 130 19.02 -10.41 18.96
N ASP A 131 17.80 -10.65 18.44
CA ASP A 131 17.57 -10.96 17.02
C ASP A 131 17.73 -9.72 16.11
N TYR A 132 17.40 -8.52 16.63
CA TYR A 132 17.37 -7.28 15.84
C TYR A 132 18.12 -6.13 16.55
N TRP A 133 19.27 -6.44 17.17
CA TRP A 133 20.02 -5.45 17.92
C TRP A 133 20.55 -4.31 17.02
N TYR A 134 19.97 -3.13 17.20
CA TYR A 134 20.40 -1.89 16.53
C TYR A 134 20.66 -0.81 17.57
N PRO A 135 21.93 -0.52 17.90
CA PRO A 135 22.29 0.51 18.88
C PRO A 135 22.05 1.90 18.29
N TYR A 136 20.94 2.52 18.63
CA TYR A 136 20.53 3.78 18.01
C TYR A 136 20.76 5.01 18.90
N GLN A 137 21.07 6.14 18.26
CA GLN A 137 20.99 7.49 18.83
C GLN A 137 19.59 8.06 18.69
N THR A 138 18.96 7.85 17.54
CA THR A 138 17.60 8.22 17.23
C THR A 138 16.97 7.17 16.33
N VAL A 139 15.67 6.96 16.50
CA VAL A 139 14.87 6.03 15.71
C VAL A 139 13.45 6.55 15.56
N GLY A 140 12.80 6.22 14.44
CA GLY A 140 11.40 6.56 14.17
C GLY A 140 10.71 5.48 13.38
N GLU A 141 9.40 5.36 13.56
CA GLU A 141 8.56 4.39 12.86
C GLU A 141 7.45 5.11 12.09
N ASN A 142 7.23 4.70 10.84
CA ASN A 142 6.03 5.01 10.07
C ASN A 142 5.28 3.73 9.76
N LEU A 143 3.97 3.74 9.97
CA LEU A 143 3.08 2.63 9.66
C LEU A 143 2.11 3.03 8.56
N ALA A 144 1.84 2.12 7.63
CA ALA A 144 0.76 2.25 6.66
C ALA A 144 0.03 0.92 6.47
N MET A 145 -1.25 1.01 6.15
CA MET A 145 -2.10 -0.14 5.83
C MET A 145 -3.09 0.26 4.75
N ALA A 146 -3.28 -0.59 3.77
CA ALA A 146 -4.33 -0.43 2.75
C ALA A 146 -4.83 -1.78 2.27
N THR A 147 -6.10 -1.85 1.86
CA THR A 147 -6.59 -2.99 1.06
C THR A 147 -5.74 -3.12 -0.20
N TYR A 148 -5.29 -4.31 -0.52
CA TYR A 148 -4.55 -4.56 -1.76
C TYR A 148 -5.51 -4.48 -2.96
N PHE A 149 -5.24 -3.59 -3.91
CA PHE A 149 -6.14 -3.31 -5.04
C PHE A 149 -5.45 -2.97 -6.36
N LYS A 150 -4.12 -2.97 -6.38
CA LYS A 150 -3.27 -2.69 -7.55
C LYS A 150 -2.05 -3.61 -7.55
N ASP A 151 -1.18 -3.43 -8.55
CA ASP A 151 0.15 -4.03 -8.55
C ASP A 151 1.05 -3.47 -7.44
N GLU A 152 2.14 -4.15 -7.15
CA GLU A 152 3.07 -3.84 -6.05
C GLU A 152 3.60 -2.42 -6.11
N ALA A 153 4.02 -1.95 -7.29
CA ALA A 153 4.57 -0.62 -7.47
C ALA A 153 3.51 0.47 -7.21
N SER A 154 2.29 0.26 -7.71
CA SER A 154 1.17 1.17 -7.46
C SER A 154 0.72 1.17 -5.99
N MET A 155 0.79 0.01 -5.31
CA MET A 155 0.51 -0.07 -3.87
C MET A 155 1.57 0.67 -3.07
N ALA A 156 2.86 0.53 -3.41
CA ALA A 156 3.94 1.28 -2.78
C ALA A 156 3.73 2.81 -2.89
N GLU A 157 3.38 3.29 -4.10
CA GLU A 157 3.07 4.71 -4.33
C GLU A 157 1.86 5.17 -3.51
N PHE A 158 0.82 4.34 -3.41
CA PHE A 158 -0.37 4.66 -2.63
C PHE A 158 -0.07 4.79 -1.13
N LEU A 159 0.66 3.83 -0.55
CA LEU A 159 1.05 3.85 0.86
C LEU A 159 1.99 5.02 1.15
N PHE A 160 2.97 5.26 0.26
CA PHE A 160 3.91 6.38 0.39
C PHE A 160 3.19 7.72 0.36
N LYS A 161 2.20 7.89 -0.52
CA LYS A 161 1.36 9.09 -0.57
C LYS A 161 0.62 9.30 0.76
N GLY A 162 0.10 8.23 1.37
CA GLY A 162 -0.54 8.32 2.69
C GLY A 162 0.42 8.86 3.77
N TRP A 163 1.68 8.43 3.77
CA TRP A 163 2.69 8.99 4.66
C TRP A 163 3.00 10.46 4.36
N MET A 164 3.05 10.84 3.08
CA MET A 164 3.28 12.24 2.66
C MET A 164 2.18 13.19 3.13
N GLU A 165 0.94 12.72 3.20
CA GLU A 165 -0.24 13.50 3.61
C GLU A 165 -0.40 13.58 5.14
N SER A 166 0.39 12.84 5.92
CA SER A 166 0.40 12.84 7.39
C SER A 166 1.58 13.62 7.93
N GLU A 167 1.33 14.68 8.69
CA GLU A 167 2.37 15.57 9.26
C GLU A 167 3.42 14.78 10.06
N GLY A 168 3.00 13.82 10.91
CA GLY A 168 3.90 13.03 11.74
C GLY A 168 4.77 12.06 10.91
N HIS A 169 4.17 11.36 9.94
CA HIS A 169 4.90 10.46 9.06
C HIS A 169 5.86 11.22 8.13
N TYR A 170 5.40 12.34 7.57
CA TYR A 170 6.23 13.21 6.75
C TYR A 170 7.46 13.72 7.53
N ALA A 171 7.26 14.18 8.77
CA ALA A 171 8.35 14.65 9.63
C ALA A 171 9.41 13.56 9.87
N ASN A 172 9.01 12.30 10.05
CA ASN A 172 9.96 11.17 10.12
C ASN A 172 10.72 10.98 8.80
N MET A 173 10.03 11.01 7.65
CA MET A 173 10.68 10.79 6.36
C MET A 173 11.75 11.84 6.04
N ILE A 174 11.54 13.10 6.48
CA ILE A 174 12.47 14.20 6.27
C ILE A 174 13.34 14.52 7.51
N HIS A 175 13.34 13.65 8.51
CA HIS A 175 14.17 13.90 9.71
C HIS A 175 15.66 13.98 9.36
N PRO A 176 16.36 15.09 9.69
CA PRO A 176 17.72 15.34 9.21
C PRO A 176 18.77 14.43 9.82
N ASP A 177 18.49 13.85 10.99
CA ASP A 177 19.47 13.00 11.68
C ASP A 177 19.46 11.54 11.23
N PHE A 178 18.39 11.06 10.60
CA PHE A 178 18.35 9.68 10.12
C PHE A 178 19.39 9.43 9.03
N ARG A 179 19.98 8.23 9.05
CA ARG A 179 21.03 7.77 8.12
C ARG A 179 20.69 6.44 7.48
N GLU A 180 19.92 5.63 8.15
CA GLU A 180 19.60 4.27 7.77
C GLU A 180 18.10 4.02 7.84
N VAL A 181 17.62 3.07 7.05
CA VAL A 181 16.22 2.66 7.04
C VAL A 181 16.09 1.15 6.78
N GLY A 182 15.14 0.53 7.44
CA GLY A 182 14.56 -0.75 7.09
C GLY A 182 13.10 -0.56 6.67
N ILE A 183 12.72 -1.13 5.55
CA ILE A 183 11.34 -1.15 5.07
C ILE A 183 10.86 -2.59 5.14
N GLY A 184 9.78 -2.85 5.85
CA GLY A 184 9.15 -4.14 5.97
C GLY A 184 7.73 -4.12 5.44
N VAL A 185 7.31 -5.22 4.85
CA VAL A 185 5.99 -5.38 4.24
C VAL A 185 5.39 -6.72 4.63
N HIS A 186 4.09 -6.74 4.87
CA HIS A 186 3.32 -7.96 5.11
C HIS A 186 1.97 -7.87 4.40
N TYR A 187 1.57 -8.96 3.76
CA TYR A 187 0.27 -9.10 3.10
C TYR A 187 -0.48 -10.29 3.70
N ASP A 188 -1.70 -10.06 4.18
CA ASP A 188 -2.51 -11.07 4.86
C ASP A 188 -3.58 -11.73 3.97
N GLY A 189 -3.55 -11.44 2.66
CA GLY A 189 -4.57 -11.88 1.70
C GLY A 189 -5.66 -10.83 1.45
N GLU A 190 -5.69 -9.75 2.25
CA GLU A 190 -6.62 -8.64 2.10
C GLU A 190 -5.93 -7.28 2.18
N PHE A 191 -5.14 -7.08 3.22
CA PHE A 191 -4.46 -5.83 3.50
C PHE A 191 -2.96 -5.96 3.30
N LEU A 192 -2.37 -4.90 2.78
CA LEU A 192 -0.94 -4.69 2.73
C LEU A 192 -0.55 -3.75 3.87
N TYR A 193 0.33 -4.23 4.72
CA TYR A 193 0.94 -3.49 5.82
C TYR A 193 2.35 -3.10 5.43
N ALA A 194 2.75 -1.87 5.70
CA ALA A 194 4.11 -1.41 5.45
C ALA A 194 4.64 -0.62 6.64
N VAL A 195 5.90 -0.85 6.94
CA VAL A 195 6.63 -0.23 8.05
C VAL A 195 7.93 0.37 7.54
N GLN A 196 8.21 1.62 7.91
CA GLN A 196 9.53 2.23 7.80
C GLN A 196 10.12 2.36 9.22
N LEU A 197 11.24 1.69 9.48
CA LEU A 197 12.07 1.93 10.66
C LEU A 197 13.29 2.74 10.22
N CYS A 198 13.30 4.02 10.55
CA CYS A 198 14.42 4.92 10.28
C CYS A 198 15.30 5.06 11.50
N GLY A 199 16.62 5.17 11.31
CA GLY A 199 17.52 5.27 12.44
C GLY A 199 18.85 5.95 12.15
N LYS A 200 19.57 6.26 13.23
CA LYS A 200 20.97 6.62 13.28
C LYS A 200 21.62 5.87 14.42
N GLN A 201 22.70 5.16 14.14
CA GLN A 201 23.44 4.42 15.14
C GLN A 201 24.20 5.36 16.11
N ASN A 202 24.39 4.87 17.34
CA ASN A 202 25.34 5.44 18.27
C ASN A 202 26.76 5.35 17.65
N GLN A 203 27.54 6.41 17.77
CA GLN A 203 28.97 6.39 17.42
C GLN A 203 29.78 5.74 18.53
#